data_29ad3b87d8cf57c9a98b7108e3b3ea26
#
_entry.id   29ad3b87d8cf57c9a98b7108e3b3ea26
#
_cell.length_a   1.000
_cell.length_b   1.000
_cell.length_c   1.000
_cell.angle_alpha   90.00
_cell.angle_beta   90.00
_cell.angle_gamma   90.00
#
_symmetry.space_group_name_H-M   'P 1'
#
loop_
_entity.id
_entity.type
_entity.pdbx_description
1 polymer ?
#
loop_
_entity_poly.entity_id
_entity_poly.type
_entity_poly.pdbx_seq_one_letter_code
_entity_poly.pdbx_strand_id
1 'polypeptide(L)'
;EDTLQPLIEARNGRVDRQFADDILLPGFIDPHVHPALPAVLTQFPFLAPDDWSLPTGEFPGETPPEGYRARLKALVAQHDDPTVPFITWGYHPLWHGEIWREDLNEMFSEQPVMLWHRSFHELIGNDAAWALLGVTKADAQMDEGADWARGHFYENGLKAVVPKLGFLFTPQRFGGGMFNFLAMLHQAGVTTALDMGT
;
A
#
# COMPACT_ATOMS: atom_id res chain seq x y z
N GLU A 1 11.51 34.97 27.69
CA GLU A 1 13.00 34.89 27.60
C GLU A 1 13.65 35.20 28.94
N ASP A 2 13.20 36.24 29.65
CA ASP A 2 13.83 36.68 30.91
C ASP A 2 13.92 35.60 32.00
N THR A 3 12.94 34.67 32.01
CA THR A 3 12.87 33.56 32.98
C THR A 3 13.94 32.47 32.71
N LEU A 4 14.37 32.34 31.46
CA LEU A 4 15.35 31.32 31.05
C LEU A 4 16.80 31.87 31.00
N GLN A 5 16.97 33.18 31.03
CA GLN A 5 18.27 33.82 30.91
C GLN A 5 19.32 33.28 31.91
N PRO A 6 19.00 33.09 33.20
CA PRO A 6 19.97 32.53 34.16
C PRO A 6 20.40 31.09 33.82
N LEU A 7 19.49 30.28 33.22
CA LEU A 7 19.79 28.91 32.80
C LEU A 7 20.68 28.88 31.56
N ILE A 8 20.40 29.81 30.62
CA ILE A 8 21.20 29.95 29.39
C ILE A 8 22.63 30.30 29.75
N GLU A 9 22.83 31.28 30.62
CA GLU A 9 24.15 31.70 31.07
C GLU A 9 24.89 30.62 31.86
N ALA A 10 24.19 30.00 32.84
CA ALA A 10 24.79 28.94 33.68
C ALA A 10 25.24 27.71 32.88
N ARG A 11 24.65 27.47 31.71
CA ARG A 11 24.92 26.30 30.84
C ARG A 11 25.65 26.67 29.57
N ASN A 12 26.10 27.91 29.41
CA ASN A 12 26.68 28.41 28.18
C ASN A 12 25.80 28.09 26.97
N GLY A 13 24.46 28.22 27.14
CA GLY A 13 23.47 27.91 26.14
C GLY A 13 23.38 28.99 25.05
N ARG A 14 22.76 28.64 23.94
CA ARG A 14 22.47 29.54 22.85
C ARG A 14 20.96 29.57 22.61
N VAL A 15 20.40 30.75 22.42
CA VAL A 15 19.01 30.90 21.98
C VAL A 15 18.93 30.62 20.47
N ASP A 16 18.17 29.61 20.10
CA ASP A 16 17.81 29.37 18.70
C ASP A 16 16.49 30.07 18.40
N ARG A 17 16.48 30.89 17.35
CA ARG A 17 15.30 31.64 16.91
C ARG A 17 14.70 31.11 15.59
N GLN A 18 15.15 29.93 15.15
CA GLN A 18 14.67 29.33 13.90
C GLN A 18 13.13 29.19 13.88
N PHE A 19 12.53 28.91 15.04
CA PHE A 19 11.09 28.69 15.18
C PHE A 19 10.42 29.77 16.06
N ALA A 20 10.97 31.00 16.05
CA ALA A 20 10.47 32.07 16.95
C ALA A 20 9.02 32.48 16.67
N ASP A 21 8.59 32.32 15.43
CA ASP A 21 7.23 32.68 14.95
C ASP A 21 6.34 31.44 14.81
N ASP A 22 6.82 30.25 15.17
CA ASP A 22 6.11 28.98 15.04
C ASP A 22 5.54 28.51 16.39
N ILE A 23 4.52 27.67 16.32
CA ILE A 23 3.99 26.97 17.51
C ILE A 23 4.63 25.59 17.55
N LEU A 24 5.52 25.36 18.54
CA LEU A 24 6.15 24.07 18.76
C LEU A 24 5.25 23.16 19.59
N LEU A 25 4.95 22.00 19.03
CA LEU A 25 4.19 20.94 19.70
C LEU A 25 5.07 19.71 19.89
N PRO A 26 4.81 18.88 20.89
CA PRO A 26 5.35 17.52 20.94
C PRO A 26 4.93 16.74 19.69
N GLY A 27 5.77 15.80 19.24
CA GLY A 27 5.37 14.88 18.20
C GLY A 27 4.10 14.10 18.58
N PHE A 28 3.26 13.82 17.59
CA PHE A 28 2.04 13.05 17.83
C PHE A 28 2.35 11.59 18.17
N ILE A 29 1.44 11.01 18.93
CA ILE A 29 1.46 9.58 19.28
C ILE A 29 0.28 8.93 18.58
N ASP A 30 0.56 7.96 17.71
CA ASP A 30 -0.47 7.09 17.16
C ASP A 30 -0.59 5.84 18.04
N PRO A 31 -1.70 5.68 18.79
CA PRO A 31 -1.84 4.58 19.74
C PRO A 31 -2.24 3.25 19.09
N HIS A 32 -2.48 3.22 17.77
CA HIS A 32 -3.00 2.02 17.09
C HIS A 32 -2.62 1.99 15.62
N VAL A 33 -1.56 1.27 15.28
CA VAL A 33 -1.15 0.98 13.91
C VAL A 33 -0.90 -0.50 13.70
N HIS A 34 -0.94 -0.93 12.43
CA HIS A 34 -0.53 -2.26 11.97
C HIS A 34 0.53 -2.10 10.89
N PRO A 35 1.81 -1.93 11.25
CA PRO A 35 2.87 -1.50 10.32
C PRO A 35 3.14 -2.47 9.17
N ALA A 36 2.83 -3.76 9.36
CA ALA A 36 3.08 -4.78 8.34
C ALA A 36 2.28 -4.55 7.05
N LEU A 37 1.01 -4.12 7.17
CA LEU A 37 0.16 -3.86 6.00
C LEU A 37 0.67 -2.68 5.16
N PRO A 38 0.86 -1.46 5.71
CA PRO A 38 1.43 -0.36 4.93
C PRO A 38 2.85 -0.67 4.42
N ALA A 39 3.66 -1.44 5.14
CA ALA A 39 4.95 -1.88 4.63
C ALA A 39 4.85 -2.75 3.38
N VAL A 40 3.80 -3.55 3.24
CA VAL A 40 3.51 -4.29 2.01
C VAL A 40 2.97 -3.36 0.94
N LEU A 41 1.99 -2.50 1.26
CA LEU A 41 1.30 -1.68 0.27
C LEU A 41 2.15 -0.59 -0.34
N THR A 42 2.99 0.06 0.45
CA THR A 42 3.88 1.13 -0.05
C THR A 42 4.95 0.61 -1.01
N GLN A 43 4.96 -0.68 -1.31
CA GLN A 43 5.77 -1.28 -2.38
C GLN A 43 5.12 -1.17 -3.77
N PHE A 44 3.83 -0.80 -3.85
CA PHE A 44 3.05 -0.77 -5.09
C PHE A 44 2.64 0.65 -5.47
N PRO A 45 2.37 0.91 -6.75
CA PRO A 45 1.65 2.11 -7.14
C PRO A 45 0.22 2.05 -6.59
N PHE A 46 -0.28 3.19 -6.11
CA PHE A 46 -1.68 3.33 -5.73
C PHE A 46 -2.51 3.76 -6.93
N LEU A 47 -3.62 3.10 -7.12
CA LEU A 47 -4.65 3.48 -8.09
C LEU A 47 -5.99 3.42 -7.37
N ALA A 48 -6.28 4.49 -6.67
CA ALA A 48 -7.41 4.64 -5.74
C ALA A 48 -8.33 5.78 -6.20
N PRO A 49 -9.55 5.91 -5.65
CA PRO A 49 -10.43 7.02 -5.98
C PRO A 49 -9.97 8.37 -5.39
N ASP A 50 -9.08 8.34 -4.40
CA ASP A 50 -8.55 9.55 -3.74
C ASP A 50 -7.09 9.79 -4.11
N ASP A 51 -6.67 11.05 -3.98
CA ASP A 51 -5.25 11.45 -4.07
C ASP A 51 -4.45 10.89 -2.90
N TRP A 52 -3.26 10.37 -3.22
CA TRP A 52 -2.30 9.90 -2.21
C TRP A 52 -0.92 10.50 -2.47
N SER A 53 -0.37 11.14 -1.44
CA SER A 53 1.02 11.59 -1.40
C SER A 53 1.82 10.64 -0.51
N LEU A 54 2.70 9.87 -1.11
CA LEU A 54 3.53 8.89 -0.43
C LEU A 54 5.01 9.25 -0.57
N PRO A 55 5.90 8.75 0.27
CA PRO A 55 7.34 8.91 0.08
C PRO A 55 7.85 8.38 -1.27
N THR A 56 7.10 7.47 -1.88
CA THR A 56 7.40 6.87 -3.19
C THR A 56 6.88 7.69 -4.38
N GLY A 57 6.06 8.71 -4.16
CA GLY A 57 5.52 9.59 -5.20
C GLY A 57 4.08 10.01 -4.99
N GLU A 58 3.60 10.80 -5.94
CA GLU A 58 2.23 11.28 -5.99
C GLU A 58 1.36 10.33 -6.81
N PHE A 59 0.23 9.93 -6.24
CA PHE A 59 -0.74 9.05 -6.86
C PHE A 59 -2.10 9.77 -6.92
N PRO A 60 -2.36 10.52 -8.01
CA PRO A 60 -3.65 11.19 -8.18
C PRO A 60 -4.80 10.20 -8.20
N GLY A 61 -5.90 10.57 -7.56
CA GLY A 61 -7.12 9.78 -7.55
C GLY A 61 -7.72 9.61 -8.94
N GLU A 62 -8.37 8.48 -9.14
CA GLU A 62 -9.05 8.16 -10.40
C GLU A 62 -10.40 7.54 -10.08
N THR A 63 -11.49 8.14 -10.53
CA THR A 63 -12.84 7.64 -10.23
C THR A 63 -13.59 7.07 -11.43
N PRO A 64 -13.50 7.62 -12.66
CA PRO A 64 -14.22 7.05 -13.77
C PRO A 64 -13.69 5.67 -14.17
N PRO A 65 -14.55 4.70 -14.48
CA PRO A 65 -14.12 3.36 -14.89
C PRO A 65 -13.17 3.34 -16.08
N GLU A 66 -13.39 4.20 -17.08
CA GLU A 66 -12.54 4.30 -18.28
C GLU A 66 -11.17 4.89 -17.91
N GLY A 67 -11.14 5.91 -17.07
CA GLY A 67 -9.91 6.50 -16.56
C GLY A 67 -9.09 5.51 -15.77
N TYR A 68 -9.74 4.77 -14.87
CA TYR A 68 -9.10 3.69 -14.10
C TYR A 68 -8.45 2.64 -15.01
N ARG A 69 -9.19 2.11 -16.01
CA ARG A 69 -8.68 1.12 -16.97
C ARG A 69 -7.51 1.66 -17.78
N ALA A 70 -7.61 2.92 -18.24
CA ALA A 70 -6.53 3.56 -19.01
C ALA A 70 -5.26 3.72 -18.17
N ARG A 71 -5.41 4.17 -16.92
CA ARG A 71 -4.29 4.36 -16.01
C ARG A 71 -3.69 3.03 -15.55
N LEU A 72 -4.50 2.02 -15.30
CA LEU A 72 -4.03 0.67 -15.02
C LEU A 72 -3.14 0.15 -16.16
N LYS A 73 -3.57 0.30 -17.42
CA LYS A 73 -2.75 -0.07 -18.59
C LYS A 73 -1.42 0.67 -18.63
N ALA A 74 -1.43 1.96 -18.33
CA ALA A 74 -0.20 2.77 -18.32
C ALA A 74 0.77 2.35 -17.20
N LEU A 75 0.26 1.97 -16.03
CA LEU A 75 1.08 1.48 -14.92
C LEU A 75 1.64 0.09 -15.21
N VAL A 76 0.82 -0.84 -15.72
CA VAL A 76 1.26 -2.19 -16.10
C VAL A 76 2.35 -2.13 -17.17
N ALA A 77 2.24 -1.21 -18.14
CA ALA A 77 3.24 -1.03 -19.19
C ALA A 77 4.61 -0.55 -18.66
N GLN A 78 4.69 -0.03 -17.45
CA GLN A 78 5.92 0.38 -16.78
C GLN A 78 6.51 -0.71 -15.89
N HIS A 79 5.79 -1.81 -15.70
CA HIS A 79 6.26 -2.94 -14.91
C HIS A 79 7.23 -3.79 -15.72
N ASP A 80 8.47 -3.85 -15.30
CA ASP A 80 9.58 -4.46 -16.02
C ASP A 80 10.10 -5.78 -15.41
N ASP A 81 9.61 -6.17 -14.23
CA ASP A 81 10.00 -7.41 -13.56
C ASP A 81 9.02 -8.56 -13.88
N PRO A 82 9.34 -9.46 -14.83
CA PRO A 82 8.46 -10.54 -15.22
C PRO A 82 8.39 -11.67 -14.17
N THR A 83 9.20 -11.61 -13.13
CA THR A 83 9.27 -12.66 -12.10
C THR A 83 8.26 -12.48 -10.99
N VAL A 84 7.60 -11.33 -10.93
CA VAL A 84 6.54 -11.00 -9.96
C VAL A 84 5.35 -10.38 -10.69
N PRO A 85 4.11 -10.57 -10.19
CA PRO A 85 2.97 -9.90 -10.80
C PRO A 85 3.02 -8.39 -10.57
N PHE A 86 2.49 -7.61 -11.51
CA PHE A 86 2.12 -6.25 -11.23
C PHE A 86 1.00 -6.24 -10.21
N ILE A 87 1.14 -5.46 -9.15
CA ILE A 87 0.13 -5.29 -8.11
C ILE A 87 -0.14 -3.79 -7.94
N THR A 88 -1.40 -3.41 -7.84
CA THR A 88 -1.81 -2.07 -7.42
C THR A 88 -2.84 -2.17 -6.31
N TRP A 89 -2.84 -1.18 -5.41
CA TRP A 89 -3.84 -1.08 -4.35
C TRP A 89 -4.81 0.08 -4.61
N GLY A 90 -6.04 -0.06 -4.12
CA GLY A 90 -7.02 1.01 -4.11
C GLY A 90 -8.25 0.76 -4.99
N TYR A 91 -8.29 -0.38 -5.71
CA TYR A 91 -9.46 -0.75 -6.49
C TYR A 91 -10.72 -0.84 -5.63
N HIS A 92 -11.83 -0.32 -6.18
CA HIS A 92 -13.16 -0.49 -5.59
C HIS A 92 -14.24 -0.37 -6.67
N PRO A 93 -15.15 -1.36 -6.80
CA PRO A 93 -16.11 -1.41 -7.90
C PRO A 93 -17.12 -0.26 -7.92
N LEU A 94 -17.41 0.37 -6.77
CA LEU A 94 -18.30 1.53 -6.69
C LEU A 94 -17.84 2.70 -7.58
N TRP A 95 -16.53 2.94 -7.67
CA TRP A 95 -15.94 4.03 -8.46
C TRP A 95 -15.40 3.54 -9.79
N HIS A 96 -14.73 2.38 -9.79
CA HIS A 96 -13.96 1.90 -10.93
C HIS A 96 -14.72 0.93 -11.84
N GLY A 97 -16.01 0.66 -11.50
CA GLY A 97 -16.79 -0.39 -12.15
C GLY A 97 -16.28 -1.79 -11.79
N GLU A 98 -17.04 -2.80 -12.18
CA GLU A 98 -16.62 -4.19 -11.96
C GLU A 98 -15.47 -4.56 -12.89
N ILE A 99 -14.43 -5.17 -12.32
CA ILE A 99 -13.28 -5.72 -13.04
C ILE A 99 -12.99 -7.09 -12.45
N TRP A 100 -13.10 -8.10 -13.28
CA TRP A 100 -12.86 -9.47 -12.90
C TRP A 100 -11.76 -10.10 -13.74
N ARG A 101 -11.48 -11.37 -13.51
CA ARG A 101 -10.47 -12.16 -14.22
C ARG A 101 -10.57 -12.05 -15.74
N GLU A 102 -11.78 -12.12 -16.28
CA GLU A 102 -12.03 -12.02 -17.73
C GLU A 102 -11.63 -10.66 -18.28
N ASP A 103 -12.01 -9.57 -17.60
CA ASP A 103 -11.61 -8.22 -17.97
C ASP A 103 -10.09 -8.04 -17.93
N LEU A 104 -9.46 -8.57 -16.89
CA LEU A 104 -8.00 -8.50 -16.75
C LEU A 104 -7.29 -9.36 -17.81
N ASN A 105 -7.84 -10.52 -18.18
CA ASN A 105 -7.32 -11.35 -19.27
C ASN A 105 -7.45 -10.65 -20.63
N GLU A 106 -8.57 -9.94 -20.88
CA GLU A 106 -8.75 -9.16 -22.10
C GLU A 106 -7.76 -7.99 -22.19
N MET A 107 -7.55 -7.29 -21.08
CA MET A 107 -6.61 -6.16 -21.02
C MET A 107 -5.13 -6.58 -21.04
N PHE A 108 -4.79 -7.72 -20.44
CA PHE A 108 -3.43 -8.17 -20.14
C PHE A 108 -3.31 -9.68 -20.30
N SER A 109 -3.31 -10.15 -21.56
CA SER A 109 -3.34 -11.61 -21.86
C SER A 109 -2.15 -12.39 -21.29
N GLU A 110 -0.95 -11.79 -21.28
CA GLU A 110 0.29 -12.45 -20.86
C GLU A 110 0.95 -11.81 -19.63
N GLN A 111 0.56 -10.59 -19.30
CA GLN A 111 1.13 -9.87 -18.17
C GLN A 111 0.41 -10.27 -16.87
N PRO A 112 1.13 -10.73 -15.85
CA PRO A 112 0.53 -11.04 -14.56
C PRO A 112 0.07 -9.76 -13.85
N VAL A 113 -1.24 -9.61 -13.63
CA VAL A 113 -1.83 -8.41 -13.02
C VAL A 113 -2.76 -8.80 -11.88
N MET A 114 -2.61 -8.09 -10.75
CA MET A 114 -3.45 -8.23 -9.57
C MET A 114 -3.93 -6.88 -9.09
N LEU A 115 -5.19 -6.81 -8.73
CA LEU A 115 -5.83 -5.66 -8.07
C LEU A 115 -6.05 -6.00 -6.61
N TRP A 116 -5.44 -5.21 -5.71
CA TRP A 116 -5.75 -5.30 -4.30
C TRP A 116 -6.85 -4.30 -3.98
N HIS A 117 -7.95 -4.82 -3.47
CA HIS A 117 -9.11 -3.99 -3.12
C HIS A 117 -8.76 -3.00 -2.00
N ARG A 118 -9.41 -1.84 -2.02
CA ARG A 118 -9.20 -0.76 -1.04
C ARG A 118 -9.42 -1.21 0.41
N SER A 119 -10.30 -2.17 0.65
CA SER A 119 -10.56 -2.72 1.99
C SER A 119 -9.43 -3.56 2.56
N PHE A 120 -8.45 -3.98 1.77
CA PHE A 120 -7.43 -5.00 2.06
C PHE A 120 -7.91 -6.44 2.10
N HIS A 121 -9.21 -6.66 2.11
CA HIS A 121 -9.83 -7.95 2.30
C HIS A 121 -10.05 -8.74 1.01
N GLU A 122 -9.62 -8.19 -0.14
CA GLU A 122 -9.91 -8.79 -1.45
C GLU A 122 -8.76 -8.61 -2.44
N LEU A 123 -8.50 -9.66 -3.21
CA LEU A 123 -7.57 -9.69 -4.33
C LEU A 123 -8.25 -10.24 -5.57
N ILE A 124 -8.03 -9.60 -6.71
CA ILE A 124 -8.48 -10.06 -8.02
C ILE A 124 -7.25 -10.20 -8.91
N GLY A 125 -7.15 -11.30 -9.64
CA GLY A 125 -6.04 -11.53 -10.55
C GLY A 125 -6.45 -12.19 -11.85
N ASN A 126 -5.63 -12.02 -12.88
CA ASN A 126 -5.79 -12.69 -14.16
C ASN A 126 -5.11 -14.08 -14.19
N ASP A 127 -5.29 -14.80 -15.30
CA ASP A 127 -4.71 -16.13 -15.50
C ASP A 127 -3.21 -16.13 -15.36
N ALA A 128 -2.54 -15.14 -15.94
CA ALA A 128 -1.09 -15.01 -15.90
C ALA A 128 -0.58 -14.83 -14.46
N ALA A 129 -1.28 -14.03 -13.62
CA ALA A 129 -0.90 -13.84 -12.22
C ALA A 129 -1.06 -15.13 -11.41
N TRP A 130 -2.18 -15.84 -11.59
CA TRP A 130 -2.41 -17.08 -10.86
C TRP A 130 -1.45 -18.18 -11.29
N ALA A 131 -1.13 -18.27 -12.59
CA ALA A 131 -0.15 -19.19 -13.10
C ALA A 131 1.26 -18.90 -12.56
N LEU A 132 1.68 -17.63 -12.56
CA LEU A 132 2.98 -17.20 -12.03
C LEU A 132 3.13 -17.53 -10.55
N LEU A 133 2.10 -17.33 -9.76
CA LEU A 133 2.09 -17.60 -8.32
C LEU A 133 1.83 -19.07 -7.97
N GLY A 134 1.50 -19.89 -8.97
CA GLY A 134 1.09 -21.27 -8.73
C GLY A 134 -0.21 -21.40 -7.91
N VAL A 135 -1.12 -20.43 -8.04
CA VAL A 135 -2.47 -20.50 -7.46
C VAL A 135 -3.36 -21.29 -8.40
N THR A 136 -4.04 -22.29 -7.86
CA THR A 136 -4.85 -23.23 -8.65
C THR A 136 -6.34 -23.19 -8.24
N LYS A 137 -7.18 -23.79 -9.04
CA LYS A 137 -8.60 -23.97 -8.68
C LYS A 137 -8.77 -24.81 -7.41
N ALA A 138 -7.86 -25.74 -7.15
CA ALA A 138 -7.90 -26.52 -5.93
C ALA A 138 -7.63 -25.66 -4.69
N ASP A 139 -6.69 -24.72 -4.77
CA ASP A 139 -6.44 -23.76 -3.68
C ASP A 139 -7.69 -22.92 -3.40
N ALA A 140 -8.41 -22.49 -4.43
CA ALA A 140 -9.65 -21.73 -4.28
C ALA A 140 -10.81 -22.53 -3.68
N GLN A 141 -10.73 -23.85 -3.65
CA GLN A 141 -11.74 -24.74 -3.08
C GLN A 141 -11.46 -25.15 -1.64
N MET A 142 -10.28 -24.78 -1.10
CA MET A 142 -9.86 -25.18 0.26
C MET A 142 -10.60 -24.43 1.36
N ASP A 143 -10.93 -23.15 1.11
CA ASP A 143 -11.59 -22.28 2.07
C ASP A 143 -12.77 -21.54 1.42
N GLU A 144 -13.72 -21.08 2.24
CA GLU A 144 -14.73 -20.12 1.81
C GLU A 144 -14.05 -18.77 1.51
N GLY A 145 -14.56 -18.04 0.52
CA GLY A 145 -14.06 -16.72 0.16
C GLY A 145 -13.20 -16.70 -1.10
N ALA A 146 -13.44 -17.65 -2.03
CA ALA A 146 -12.84 -17.60 -3.35
C ALA A 146 -13.89 -17.87 -4.45
N ASP A 147 -13.94 -17.00 -5.43
CA ASP A 147 -14.60 -17.20 -6.71
C ASP A 147 -13.55 -17.39 -7.80
N TRP A 148 -13.23 -18.66 -8.08
CA TRP A 148 -12.23 -19.00 -9.08
C TRP A 148 -12.58 -18.50 -10.48
N ALA A 149 -13.86 -18.48 -10.85
CA ALA A 149 -14.28 -18.03 -12.17
C ALA A 149 -13.97 -16.53 -12.35
N ARG A 150 -14.20 -15.74 -11.31
CA ARG A 150 -13.90 -14.30 -11.29
C ARG A 150 -12.43 -13.98 -10.95
N GLY A 151 -11.61 -14.97 -10.59
CA GLY A 151 -10.25 -14.76 -10.11
C GLY A 151 -10.20 -13.95 -8.83
N HIS A 152 -11.25 -14.06 -8.00
CA HIS A 152 -11.48 -13.24 -6.83
C HIS A 152 -11.27 -14.06 -5.55
N PHE A 153 -10.41 -13.56 -4.67
CA PHE A 153 -10.14 -14.13 -3.37
C PHE A 153 -10.41 -13.07 -2.30
N TYR A 154 -11.24 -13.39 -1.32
CA TYR A 154 -11.65 -12.45 -0.28
C TYR A 154 -11.70 -13.15 1.09
N GLU A 155 -11.55 -12.37 2.15
CA GLU A 155 -11.57 -12.85 3.54
C GLU A 155 -10.70 -14.10 3.73
N ASN A 156 -11.30 -15.22 4.11
CA ASN A 156 -10.58 -16.49 4.29
C ASN A 156 -9.91 -17.01 3.02
N GLY A 157 -10.45 -16.68 1.84
CA GLY A 157 -9.83 -17.06 0.57
C GLY A 157 -8.44 -16.47 0.36
N LEU A 158 -8.12 -15.36 1.02
CA LEU A 158 -6.78 -14.77 0.97
C LEU A 158 -5.69 -15.71 1.55
N LYS A 159 -6.06 -16.65 2.41
CA LYS A 159 -5.14 -17.67 2.95
C LYS A 159 -4.53 -18.56 1.86
N ALA A 160 -5.22 -18.72 0.74
CA ALA A 160 -4.71 -19.46 -0.41
C ALA A 160 -3.67 -18.66 -1.24
N VAL A 161 -3.74 -17.33 -1.19
CA VAL A 161 -2.93 -16.44 -2.04
C VAL A 161 -1.78 -15.80 -1.28
N VAL A 162 -2.03 -15.23 -0.09
CA VAL A 162 -1.02 -14.46 0.66
C VAL A 162 0.28 -15.22 0.91
N PRO A 163 0.28 -16.53 1.26
CA PRO A 163 1.52 -17.28 1.40
C PRO A 163 2.36 -17.39 0.12
N LYS A 164 1.72 -17.23 -1.04
CA LYS A 164 2.39 -17.27 -2.36
C LYS A 164 2.97 -15.91 -2.76
N LEU A 165 2.67 -14.86 -2.01
CA LEU A 165 3.24 -13.52 -2.18
C LEU A 165 4.53 -13.33 -1.35
N GLY A 166 5.28 -14.40 -1.08
CA GLY A 166 6.49 -14.37 -0.25
C GLY A 166 7.55 -13.36 -0.71
N PHE A 167 7.57 -13.01 -2.01
CA PHE A 167 8.47 -11.99 -2.55
C PHE A 167 8.26 -10.59 -1.93
N LEU A 168 7.07 -10.30 -1.40
CA LEU A 168 6.76 -9.03 -0.72
C LEU A 168 7.44 -8.93 0.65
N PHE A 169 7.77 -10.06 1.25
CA PHE A 169 8.31 -10.18 2.59
C PHE A 169 9.83 -10.40 2.61
N THR A 170 10.50 -10.26 1.47
CA THR A 170 11.97 -10.25 1.48
C THR A 170 12.51 -9.09 2.31
N PRO A 171 13.67 -9.23 2.98
CA PRO A 171 14.22 -8.15 3.82
C PRO A 171 14.33 -6.82 3.10
N GLN A 172 14.67 -6.83 1.80
CA GLN A 172 14.82 -5.63 0.99
C GLN A 172 13.48 -4.95 0.72
N ARG A 173 12.48 -5.70 0.25
CA ARG A 173 11.17 -5.17 -0.09
C ARG A 173 10.38 -4.75 1.15
N PHE A 174 10.25 -5.65 2.11
CA PHE A 174 9.51 -5.38 3.35
C PHE A 174 10.18 -4.27 4.17
N GLY A 175 11.53 -4.31 4.28
CA GLY A 175 12.30 -3.26 4.94
C GLY A 175 12.11 -1.90 4.25
N GLY A 176 12.19 -1.85 2.92
CA GLY A 176 11.92 -0.63 2.14
C GLY A 176 10.51 -0.08 2.38
N GLY A 177 9.50 -0.96 2.34
CA GLY A 177 8.11 -0.58 2.64
C GLY A 177 7.92 -0.08 4.08
N MET A 178 8.61 -0.69 5.05
CA MET A 178 8.61 -0.22 6.43
C MET A 178 9.20 1.20 6.55
N PHE A 179 10.31 1.48 5.86
CA PHE A 179 10.87 2.83 5.82
C PHE A 179 9.92 3.84 5.18
N ASN A 180 9.22 3.46 4.11
CA ASN A 180 8.19 4.31 3.51
C ASN A 180 7.08 4.62 4.51
N PHE A 181 6.59 3.62 5.23
CA PHE A 181 5.56 3.82 6.25
C PHE A 181 6.03 4.72 7.39
N LEU A 182 7.23 4.51 7.90
CA LEU A 182 7.82 5.38 8.92
C LEU A 182 7.97 6.83 8.43
N ALA A 183 8.34 7.03 7.17
CA ALA A 183 8.41 8.36 6.57
C ALA A 183 7.02 9.01 6.46
N MET A 184 5.97 8.25 6.14
CA MET A 184 4.58 8.76 6.14
C MET A 184 4.16 9.22 7.54
N LEU A 185 4.41 8.41 8.57
CA LEU A 185 4.14 8.78 9.96
C LEU A 185 4.87 10.08 10.34
N HIS A 186 6.15 10.16 9.98
CA HIS A 186 6.97 11.33 10.28
C HIS A 186 6.50 12.60 9.54
N GLN A 187 6.11 12.49 8.29
CA GLN A 187 5.49 13.59 7.52
C GLN A 187 4.19 14.09 8.16
N ALA A 188 3.43 13.20 8.78
CA ALA A 188 2.22 13.54 9.54
C ALA A 188 2.51 14.07 10.97
N GLY A 189 3.79 14.22 11.35
CA GLY A 189 4.19 14.67 12.68
C GLY A 189 4.10 13.60 13.78
N VAL A 190 3.87 12.33 13.41
CA VAL A 190 3.85 11.20 14.36
C VAL A 190 5.28 10.78 14.67
N THR A 191 5.65 10.81 15.95
CA THR A 191 6.99 10.43 16.43
C THR A 191 6.99 9.14 17.26
N THR A 192 5.82 8.68 17.65
CA THR A 192 5.63 7.44 18.41
C THR A 192 4.40 6.71 17.89
N ALA A 193 4.53 5.43 17.60
CA ALA A 193 3.41 4.59 17.19
C ALA A 193 3.43 3.28 17.97
N LEU A 194 2.23 2.78 18.29
CA LEU A 194 2.05 1.49 18.94
C LEU A 194 1.52 0.46 17.93
N ASP A 195 2.30 -0.61 17.72
CA ASP A 195 1.82 -1.78 16.99
C ASP A 195 0.95 -2.63 17.92
N MET A 196 -0.31 -2.83 17.52
CA MET A 196 -1.27 -3.62 18.28
C MET A 196 -1.18 -5.12 17.98
N GLY A 197 -0.21 -5.51 17.16
CA GLY A 197 -0.06 -6.87 16.66
C GLY A 197 -1.05 -7.21 15.55
N THR A 198 -0.83 -8.32 14.87
CA THR A 198 -1.66 -8.90 13.81
C THR A 198 -1.92 -10.37 14.10
#